data_d5092a4fdb78e41d43ead3847bb294fe
#
_entry.id   d5092a4fdb78e41d43ead3847bb294fe
#
_cell.length_a   1.000
_cell.length_b   1.000
_cell.length_c   1.000
_cell.angle_alpha   90.00
_cell.angle_beta   90.00
_cell.angle_gamma   90.00
#
_symmetry.space_group_name_H-M   'P 1'
#
loop_
_entity.id
_entity.type
_entity.pdbx_description
1 polymer ?
#
loop_
_entity_poly.entity_id
_entity_poly.type
_entity_poly.pdbx_seq_one_letter_code
_entity_poly.pdbx_strand_id
1 'polypeptide(L)'
;MEPNPITSPLGNGTLFFVDRNEEIQKIAWNPHPKFEGAFIKHLIKGADNDNLASCHLVRVNPGCQLDDHVHGNEWEYHHILEGEGTGYLDGRAMAYAPGKIAVIPKGANHKVVAGRDGILILATFLPALL
;
A
#
# COMPACT_ATOMS: atom_id res chain seq x y z
N MET A 1 17.23 5.19 -5.74
CA MET A 1 16.65 3.86 -5.48
C MET A 1 15.36 3.73 -6.26
N GLU A 2 15.16 2.59 -6.88
CA GLU A 2 13.98 2.30 -7.69
C GLU A 2 13.07 1.30 -6.96
N PRO A 3 11.76 1.34 -7.21
CA PRO A 3 10.88 0.30 -6.67
C PRO A 3 11.18 -1.05 -7.31
N ASN A 4 11.14 -2.12 -6.52
CA ASN A 4 11.24 -3.47 -7.04
C ASN A 4 10.12 -3.71 -8.06
N PRO A 5 10.41 -4.43 -9.17
CA PRO A 5 9.37 -4.75 -10.14
C PRO A 5 8.19 -5.51 -9.52
N ILE A 6 7.00 -5.28 -10.08
CA ILE A 6 5.80 -6.02 -9.71
C ILE A 6 5.68 -7.24 -10.62
N THR A 7 5.47 -8.42 -10.03
CA THR A 7 5.29 -9.67 -10.77
C THR A 7 3.84 -10.16 -10.75
N SER A 8 3.01 -9.65 -9.83
CA SER A 8 1.59 -10.00 -9.79
C SER A 8 0.82 -9.41 -10.97
N PRO A 9 -0.30 -10.03 -11.39
CA PRO A 9 -1.11 -9.54 -12.52
C PRO A 9 -1.56 -8.09 -12.38
N LEU A 10 -1.73 -7.60 -11.14
CA LEU A 10 -2.15 -6.23 -10.91
C LEU A 10 -1.18 -5.19 -11.48
N GLY A 11 0.12 -5.51 -11.53
CA GLY A 11 1.13 -4.61 -12.08
C GLY A 11 0.88 -4.24 -13.55
N ASN A 12 0.28 -5.15 -14.31
CA ASN A 12 -0.11 -4.96 -15.71
C ASN A 12 -1.62 -4.83 -15.86
N GLY A 13 -2.32 -4.52 -14.77
CA GLY A 13 -3.77 -4.45 -14.74
C GLY A 13 -4.32 -3.14 -15.27
N THR A 14 -5.65 -3.09 -15.33
CA THR A 14 -6.40 -1.93 -15.81
C THR A 14 -7.39 -1.51 -14.74
N LEU A 15 -7.47 -0.21 -14.49
CA LEU A 15 -8.52 0.39 -13.69
C LEU A 15 -9.64 0.82 -14.63
N PHE A 16 -10.84 0.33 -14.37
CA PHE A 16 -12.03 0.72 -15.12
C PHE A 16 -12.83 1.72 -14.29
N PHE A 17 -13.02 2.92 -14.83
CA PHE A 17 -13.93 3.92 -14.28
C PHE A 17 -15.11 4.06 -15.21
N VAL A 18 -16.16 4.74 -14.76
CA VAL A 18 -17.35 4.90 -15.58
C VAL A 18 -17.09 5.70 -16.86
N ASP A 19 -16.10 6.56 -16.83
CA ASP A 19 -15.78 7.50 -17.93
C ASP A 19 -14.43 7.25 -18.59
N ARG A 20 -13.62 6.31 -18.10
CA ARG A 20 -12.27 6.08 -18.62
C ARG A 20 -11.66 4.78 -18.11
N ASN A 21 -10.58 4.37 -18.75
CA ASN A 21 -9.70 3.30 -18.29
C ASN A 21 -8.32 3.89 -18.01
N GLU A 22 -7.65 3.35 -17.00
CA GLU A 22 -6.25 3.71 -16.72
C GLU A 22 -5.43 2.43 -16.57
N GLU A 23 -4.30 2.39 -17.28
CA GLU A 23 -3.36 1.27 -17.18
C GLU A 23 -2.48 1.47 -15.94
N ILE A 24 -2.51 0.53 -15.02
CA ILE A 24 -1.75 0.63 -13.76
C ILE A 24 -0.28 0.79 -14.02
N GLN A 25 0.26 0.11 -15.05
CA GLN A 25 1.66 0.22 -15.43
C GLN A 25 2.09 1.65 -15.76
N LYS A 26 1.18 2.48 -16.26
CA LYS A 26 1.47 3.86 -16.65
C LYS A 26 1.34 4.86 -15.50
N ILE A 27 0.79 4.44 -14.36
CA ILE A 27 0.69 5.32 -13.20
C ILE A 27 2.06 5.42 -12.55
N ALA A 28 2.47 6.64 -12.21
CA ALA A 28 3.80 6.86 -11.64
C ALA A 28 3.94 6.32 -10.23
N TRP A 29 5.11 5.77 -9.92
CA TRP A 29 5.51 5.52 -8.56
C TRP A 29 6.01 6.83 -7.93
N ASN A 30 5.60 7.08 -6.70
CA ASN A 30 6.03 8.24 -5.91
C ASN A 30 6.85 7.75 -4.73
N PRO A 31 8.10 8.23 -4.55
CA PRO A 31 8.85 7.88 -3.35
C PRO A 31 8.09 8.34 -2.11
N HIS A 32 8.07 7.50 -1.07
CA HIS A 32 7.45 7.89 0.20
C HIS A 32 8.23 9.08 0.77
N PRO A 33 7.54 10.14 1.26
CA PRO A 33 8.23 11.35 1.73
C PRO A 33 9.09 11.13 2.98
N LYS A 34 8.82 10.09 3.76
CA LYS A 34 9.51 9.85 5.03
C LYS A 34 10.37 8.58 5.05
N PHE A 35 9.98 7.54 4.29
CA PHE A 35 10.61 6.22 4.43
C PHE A 35 11.35 5.85 3.16
N GLU A 36 12.68 5.79 3.26
CA GLU A 36 13.53 5.41 2.14
C GLU A 36 13.24 3.97 1.72
N GLY A 37 13.20 3.73 0.42
CA GLY A 37 12.92 2.40 -0.13
C GLY A 37 11.46 2.03 -0.17
N ALA A 38 10.56 2.95 0.19
CA ALA A 38 9.13 2.78 0.06
C ALA A 38 8.58 3.67 -1.06
N PHE A 39 7.64 3.14 -1.84
CA PHE A 39 7.07 3.82 -3.00
C PHE A 39 5.56 3.62 -3.03
N ILE A 40 4.84 4.63 -3.49
CA ILE A 40 3.38 4.61 -3.54
C ILE A 40 2.91 4.93 -4.95
N LYS A 41 1.97 4.12 -5.44
CA LYS A 41 1.29 4.35 -6.71
C LYS A 41 -0.19 4.56 -6.41
N HIS A 42 -0.72 5.74 -6.74
CA HIS A 42 -2.10 6.09 -6.42
C HIS A 42 -3.04 5.55 -7.48
N LEU A 43 -3.85 4.55 -7.13
CA LEU A 43 -4.78 3.90 -8.06
C LEU A 43 -6.15 4.58 -8.06
N ILE A 44 -6.75 4.71 -6.89
CA ILE A 44 -8.07 5.32 -6.71
C ILE A 44 -7.92 6.43 -5.70
N LYS A 45 -8.37 7.63 -6.07
CA LYS A 45 -8.29 8.81 -5.22
C LYS A 45 -9.67 9.19 -4.71
N GLY A 46 -9.71 10.01 -3.68
CA GLY A 46 -10.97 10.50 -3.14
C GLY A 46 -11.84 11.20 -4.18
N ALA A 47 -11.22 11.92 -5.13
CA ALA A 47 -11.96 12.59 -6.22
C ALA A 47 -12.74 11.62 -7.10
N ASP A 48 -12.38 10.34 -7.10
CA ASP A 48 -13.05 9.34 -7.93
C ASP A 48 -14.34 8.80 -7.29
N ASN A 49 -14.58 9.08 -5.99
CA ASN A 49 -15.66 8.41 -5.26
C ASN A 49 -16.20 9.22 -4.05
N ASP A 50 -16.30 10.54 -4.17
CA ASP A 50 -16.83 11.41 -3.10
C ASP A 50 -16.05 11.29 -1.78
N ASN A 51 -14.76 11.08 -1.86
CA ASN A 51 -13.86 10.92 -0.71
C ASN A 51 -14.17 9.74 0.21
N LEU A 52 -14.90 8.75 -0.28
CA LEU A 52 -15.23 7.57 0.53
C LEU A 52 -14.02 6.69 0.80
N ALA A 53 -13.14 6.55 -0.20
CA ALA A 53 -11.96 5.70 -0.06
C ALA A 53 -10.87 6.10 -1.04
N SER A 54 -9.63 5.76 -0.73
CA SER A 54 -8.54 5.79 -1.69
C SER A 54 -7.78 4.46 -1.65
N CYS A 55 -7.18 4.09 -2.78
CA CYS A 55 -6.54 2.81 -2.94
C CYS A 55 -5.19 2.98 -3.61
N HIS A 56 -4.15 2.40 -3.02
CA HIS A 56 -2.77 2.61 -3.42
C HIS A 56 -2.00 1.30 -3.45
N LEU A 57 -1.10 1.16 -4.42
CA LEU A 57 -0.05 0.14 -4.30
C LEU A 57 1.11 0.73 -3.51
N VAL A 58 1.56 -0.02 -2.52
CA VAL A 58 2.71 0.34 -1.70
C VAL A 58 3.78 -0.72 -1.89
N ARG A 59 4.93 -0.31 -2.41
CA ARG A 59 6.09 -1.19 -2.58
C ARG A 59 7.13 -0.82 -1.53
N VAL A 60 7.51 -1.79 -0.70
CA VAL A 60 8.63 -1.63 0.22
C VAL A 60 9.74 -2.55 -0.27
N ASN A 61 10.87 -1.97 -0.64
CA ASN A 61 12.00 -2.72 -1.18
C ASN A 61 12.62 -3.65 -0.14
N PRO A 62 13.38 -4.67 -0.59
CA PRO A 62 14.01 -5.61 0.33
C PRO A 62 14.77 -4.92 1.46
N GLY A 63 14.53 -5.34 2.68
CA GLY A 63 15.22 -4.81 3.88
C GLY A 63 14.81 -3.40 4.29
N CYS A 64 13.86 -2.79 3.61
CA CYS A 64 13.35 -1.46 3.95
C CYS A 64 12.07 -1.58 4.77
N GLN A 65 11.58 -0.46 5.28
CA GLN A 65 10.41 -0.47 6.14
C GLN A 65 9.58 0.80 6.03
N LEU A 66 8.30 0.66 6.30
CA LEU A 66 7.43 1.75 6.70
C LEU A 66 7.48 1.77 8.22
N ASP A 67 8.27 2.70 8.78
CA ASP A 67 8.46 2.76 10.23
C ASP A 67 7.17 3.15 10.95
N ASP A 68 7.18 3.09 12.27
CA ASP A 68 6.02 3.39 13.09
C ASP A 68 5.35 4.69 12.67
N HIS A 69 4.06 4.65 12.41
CA HIS A 69 3.26 5.81 12.04
C HIS A 69 1.80 5.60 12.37
N VAL A 70 1.04 6.69 12.35
CA VAL A 70 -0.37 6.72 12.71
C VAL A 70 -1.13 7.51 11.65
N HIS A 71 -2.30 6.99 11.23
CA HIS A 71 -3.27 7.75 10.46
C HIS A 71 -4.42 8.11 11.40
N GLY A 72 -4.51 9.40 11.76
CA GLY A 72 -5.46 9.85 12.78
C GLY A 72 -6.92 9.88 12.34
N ASN A 73 -7.17 9.95 11.03
CA ASN A 73 -8.50 10.16 10.48
C ASN A 73 -9.01 9.02 9.62
N GLU A 74 -8.16 8.05 9.25
CA GLU A 74 -8.51 6.99 8.31
C GLU A 74 -8.32 5.62 8.92
N TRP A 75 -9.23 4.70 8.58
CA TRP A 75 -8.97 3.28 8.66
C TRP A 75 -8.11 2.89 7.46
N GLU A 76 -7.26 1.89 7.62
CA GLU A 76 -6.42 1.39 6.54
C GLU A 76 -6.51 -0.13 6.47
N TYR A 77 -6.72 -0.67 5.26
CA TYR A 77 -6.68 -2.11 5.01
C TYR A 77 -5.44 -2.43 4.19
N HIS A 78 -4.67 -3.42 4.61
CA HIS A 78 -3.55 -3.95 3.84
C HIS A 78 -3.93 -5.29 3.24
N HIS A 79 -3.84 -5.40 1.92
CA HIS A 79 -3.93 -6.68 1.22
C HIS A 79 -2.55 -6.98 0.64
N ILE A 80 -1.91 -8.07 1.11
CA ILE A 80 -0.56 -8.41 0.68
C ILE A 80 -0.64 -9.15 -0.65
N LEU A 81 0.02 -8.62 -1.67
CA LEU A 81 -0.02 -9.16 -3.04
C LEU A 81 1.21 -9.96 -3.41
N GLU A 82 2.40 -9.51 -2.98
CA GLU A 82 3.68 -10.12 -3.32
C GLU A 82 4.65 -9.99 -2.17
N GLY A 83 5.62 -10.90 -2.15
CA GLY A 83 6.71 -10.85 -1.18
C GLY A 83 6.27 -11.25 0.21
N GLU A 84 7.06 -10.84 1.18
CA GLU A 84 6.80 -11.18 2.58
C GLU A 84 7.40 -10.12 3.49
N GLY A 85 6.96 -10.13 4.73
CA GLY A 85 7.48 -9.23 5.74
C GLY A 85 6.74 -9.41 7.04
N THR A 86 6.92 -8.44 7.93
CA THR A 86 6.23 -8.42 9.21
C THR A 86 5.49 -7.10 9.35
N GLY A 87 4.19 -7.18 9.58
CA GLY A 87 3.39 -6.05 10.00
C GLY A 87 3.36 -5.99 11.51
N TYR A 88 3.33 -4.77 12.05
CA TYR A 88 3.17 -4.56 13.49
C TYR A 88 1.98 -3.64 13.70
N LEU A 89 1.05 -4.03 14.55
CA LEU A 89 -0.15 -3.26 14.87
C LEU A 89 -0.20 -3.11 16.39
N ASP A 90 0.03 -1.89 16.88
CA ASP A 90 0.17 -1.59 18.31
C ASP A 90 1.11 -2.57 19.00
N GLY A 91 2.25 -2.87 18.34
CA GLY A 91 3.28 -3.77 18.87
C GLY A 91 3.03 -5.26 18.62
N ARG A 92 1.86 -5.64 18.11
CA ARG A 92 1.56 -7.04 17.78
C ARG A 92 2.17 -7.36 16.41
N ALA A 93 3.00 -8.39 16.35
CA ALA A 93 3.61 -8.84 15.11
C ALA A 93 2.64 -9.71 14.30
N MET A 94 2.60 -9.48 12.99
CA MET A 94 1.77 -10.21 12.06
C MET A 94 2.64 -10.66 10.87
N ALA A 95 2.56 -11.94 10.51
CA ALA A 95 3.29 -12.46 9.37
C ALA A 95 2.59 -12.03 8.07
N TYR A 96 3.20 -11.08 7.35
CA TYR A 96 2.68 -10.60 6.07
C TYR A 96 3.18 -11.50 4.93
N ALA A 97 2.24 -12.05 4.17
CA ALA A 97 2.50 -12.87 3.00
C ALA A 97 1.29 -12.77 2.06
N PRO A 98 1.42 -13.15 0.80
CA PRO A 98 0.29 -13.09 -0.15
C PRO A 98 -0.96 -13.78 0.38
N GLY A 99 -2.10 -13.13 0.22
CA GLY A 99 -3.38 -13.62 0.71
C GLY A 99 -3.73 -13.18 2.12
N LYS A 100 -2.83 -12.49 2.83
CA LYS A 100 -3.10 -11.93 4.15
C LYS A 100 -3.73 -10.55 4.00
N ILE A 101 -4.68 -10.25 4.87
CA ILE A 101 -5.32 -8.93 4.93
C ILE A 101 -5.26 -8.45 6.38
N ALA A 102 -4.79 -7.22 6.58
CA ALA A 102 -4.78 -6.58 7.89
C ALA A 102 -5.77 -5.43 7.91
N VAL A 103 -6.45 -5.25 9.04
CA VAL A 103 -7.36 -4.14 9.28
C VAL A 103 -6.75 -3.25 10.34
N ILE A 104 -6.42 -2.02 9.96
CA ILE A 104 -5.74 -1.07 10.83
C ILE A 104 -6.72 0.04 11.19
N PRO A 105 -7.17 0.12 12.45
CA PRO A 105 -8.09 1.19 12.88
C PRO A 105 -7.41 2.55 12.82
N LYS A 106 -8.19 3.59 12.63
CA LYS A 106 -7.66 4.96 12.74
C LYS A 106 -7.07 5.16 14.14
N GLY A 107 -5.95 5.86 14.19
CA GLY A 107 -5.25 6.13 15.44
C GLY A 107 -4.35 5.00 15.93
N ALA A 108 -4.38 3.83 15.31
CA ALA A 108 -3.51 2.73 15.70
C ALA A 108 -2.11 2.91 15.15
N ASN A 109 -1.10 2.69 15.99
CA ASN A 109 0.29 2.73 15.55
C ASN A 109 0.60 1.46 14.76
N HIS A 110 1.25 1.62 13.60
CA HIS A 110 1.58 0.47 12.76
C HIS A 110 2.89 0.67 12.03
N LYS A 111 3.49 -0.47 11.63
CA LYS A 111 4.77 -0.53 10.94
C LYS A 111 4.78 -1.75 10.02
N VAL A 112 5.49 -1.65 8.92
CA VAL A 112 5.73 -2.78 8.01
C VAL A 112 7.22 -2.90 7.74
N VAL A 113 7.78 -4.07 8.01
CA VAL A 113 9.18 -4.37 7.70
C VAL A 113 9.18 -5.39 6.56
N ALA A 114 9.74 -5.01 5.41
CA ALA A 114 9.85 -5.91 4.28
C ALA A 114 10.92 -6.97 4.52
N GLY A 115 10.64 -8.19 4.06
CA GLY A 115 11.61 -9.26 4.06
C GLY A 115 12.59 -9.15 2.90
N ARG A 116 13.30 -10.25 2.63
CA ARG A 116 14.40 -10.29 1.65
C ARG A 116 13.97 -10.04 0.21
N ASP A 117 12.71 -10.29 -0.12
CA ASP A 117 12.18 -10.11 -1.48
C ASP A 117 11.34 -8.84 -1.62
N GLY A 118 11.29 -8.03 -0.58
CA GLY A 118 10.41 -6.88 -0.53
C GLY A 118 8.97 -7.29 -0.31
N ILE A 119 8.06 -6.31 -0.33
CA ILE A 119 6.64 -6.57 -0.15
C ILE A 119 5.84 -5.60 -1.02
N LEU A 120 4.75 -6.10 -1.61
CA LEU A 120 3.78 -5.28 -2.33
C LEU A 120 2.43 -5.39 -1.64
N ILE A 121 1.89 -4.24 -1.28
CA ILE A 121 0.64 -4.14 -0.54
C ILE A 121 -0.35 -3.32 -1.36
N LEU A 122 -1.61 -3.79 -1.41
CA LEU A 122 -2.72 -2.95 -1.83
C LEU A 122 -3.29 -2.32 -0.57
N ALA A 123 -3.09 -1.02 -0.40
CA ALA A 123 -3.54 -0.27 0.77
C ALA A 123 -4.80 0.51 0.44
N THR A 124 -5.84 0.36 1.26
CA THR A 124 -7.10 1.08 1.10
C THR A 124 -7.35 1.92 2.33
N PHE A 125 -7.63 3.21 2.13
CA PHE A 125 -7.94 4.15 3.21
C PHE A 125 -9.41 4.56 3.16
N LEU A 126 -10.05 4.59 4.33
CA LEU A 126 -11.45 4.97 4.49
C LEU A 126 -11.55 5.96 5.67
N PRO A 127 -11.95 7.22 5.45
CA PRO A 127 -12.14 7.87 4.16
C PRO A 127 -10.85 7.99 3.36
N ALA A 128 -10.92 8.57 2.17
CA ALA A 128 -9.77 8.70 1.29
C ALA A 128 -8.61 9.45 1.95
N LEU A 129 -7.39 8.93 1.79
CA LEU A 129 -6.18 9.61 2.22
C LEU A 129 -5.82 10.74 1.24
N LEU A 130 -6.11 10.51 -0.03
CA LEU A 130 -5.69 11.42 -1.09
C LEU A 130 -6.78 11.59 -2.16
#